data_7620b2c30ff50277a2c7540d92264b14
#
_entry.id   7620b2c30ff50277a2c7540d92264b14
#
_cell.length_a   1.000
_cell.length_b   1.000
_cell.length_c   1.000
_cell.angle_alpha   90.00
_cell.angle_beta   90.00
_cell.angle_gamma   90.00
#
_symmetry.space_group_name_H-M   'P 1'
#
loop_
_entity.id
_entity.type
_entity.pdbx_description
1 polymer ?
#
loop_
_entity_poly.entity_id
_entity_poly.type
_entity_poly.pdbx_seq_one_letter_code
_entity_poly.pdbx_strand_id
1 'polypeptide(L)'
;MNVEVKLQDGHFGQFGGRFVPEALIGALDELEAAHKVAQEDPGFTAELSELHRTYTGRPSIITEIPRFARHAGGARIILKREDLNHTGSHKINNVLGQALLTKRMGKKRIIAETGAGQHGVAAATAAALMGLECVVYMGEEDTRRQSLNVARMKLLGAEVISVSSGSKTLKDAINEAMRDWVTNVADTHYLLGTVAGPHPFPTMVRDFHKIIGVEAREQMLALTGKLPDAVLACIGGGSNAIGIFHAFIPDAGVRLIGFEAGGEGIETGRHAATITGGSPGVLHGTRSYVLQDENGQTIESHSISAGLDYPGVGPEHAYLHELGRAEYRAINDDAAMNAFALLCKTEGIIPAIESAHALAGAINIGNELGANATLLVNLSGRGDKDVQTAADYFDIPL
;
A
#
# COMPACT_ATOMS: atom_id res chain seq x y z
N MET A 1 2.53 -25.49 11.73
CA MET A 1 3.96 -25.09 11.65
C MET A 1 4.00 -23.59 11.75
N ASN A 2 4.81 -23.02 12.64
CA ASN A 2 5.01 -21.57 12.65
C ASN A 2 5.78 -21.18 11.37
N VAL A 3 5.18 -20.38 10.52
CA VAL A 3 5.83 -19.85 9.32
C VAL A 3 6.66 -18.65 9.76
N GLU A 4 7.99 -18.78 9.66
CA GLU A 4 8.92 -17.67 9.86
C GLU A 4 9.39 -17.17 8.51
N VAL A 5 9.08 -15.93 8.18
CA VAL A 5 9.58 -15.28 6.97
C VAL A 5 11.00 -14.80 7.25
N LYS A 6 11.99 -15.47 6.65
CA LYS A 6 13.40 -15.07 6.78
C LYS A 6 13.83 -14.26 5.57
N LEU A 7 14.37 -13.09 5.85
CA LEU A 7 15.13 -12.31 4.88
C LEU A 7 16.58 -12.82 4.89
N GLN A 8 17.10 -13.19 3.72
CA GLN A 8 18.49 -13.57 3.57
C GLN A 8 19.10 -12.76 2.42
N ASP A 9 20.13 -11.97 2.71
CA ASP A 9 20.85 -11.16 1.73
C ASP A 9 19.90 -10.30 0.84
N GLY A 10 18.89 -9.68 1.45
CA GLY A 10 17.89 -8.86 0.74
C GLY A 10 16.82 -9.64 -0.01
N HIS A 11 16.72 -10.96 0.20
CA HIS A 11 15.77 -11.83 -0.49
C HIS A 11 14.77 -12.50 0.47
N PHE A 12 13.54 -12.65 0.00
CA PHE A 12 12.49 -13.51 0.53
C PHE A 12 12.42 -14.75 -0.38
N GLY A 13 13.11 -15.82 -0.02
CA GLY A 13 13.30 -16.97 -0.93
C GLY A 13 13.96 -16.54 -2.24
N GLN A 14 13.27 -16.72 -3.36
CA GLN A 14 13.77 -16.30 -4.69
C GLN A 14 13.44 -14.84 -5.05
N PHE A 15 12.63 -14.15 -4.26
CA PHE A 15 12.14 -12.78 -4.52
C PHE A 15 12.94 -11.73 -3.74
N GLY A 16 12.88 -10.49 -4.20
CA GLY A 16 13.64 -9.38 -3.63
C GLY A 16 14.90 -9.06 -4.41
N GLY A 17 15.96 -8.73 -3.70
CA GLY A 17 17.28 -8.41 -4.27
C GLY A 17 17.43 -6.96 -4.70
N ARG A 18 18.52 -6.69 -5.44
CA ARG A 18 18.92 -5.35 -5.92
C ARG A 18 19.23 -5.40 -7.40
N PHE A 19 18.24 -5.23 -8.25
CA PHE A 19 18.37 -5.20 -9.71
C PHE A 19 18.41 -3.74 -10.19
N VAL A 20 19.47 -3.03 -9.87
CA VAL A 20 19.60 -1.58 -10.09
C VAL A 20 20.94 -1.25 -10.76
N PRO A 21 21.07 -0.05 -11.38
CA PRO A 21 22.35 0.45 -11.83
C PRO A 21 23.39 0.54 -10.68
N GLU A 22 24.66 0.27 -10.99
CA GLU A 22 25.78 0.29 -10.02
C GLU A 22 25.85 1.59 -9.21
N ALA A 23 25.49 2.71 -9.82
CA ALA A 23 25.47 4.03 -9.17
C ALA A 23 24.55 4.11 -7.93
N LEU A 24 23.55 3.23 -7.83
CA LEU A 24 22.61 3.19 -6.69
C LEU A 24 23.06 2.24 -5.56
N ILE A 25 24.03 1.36 -5.78
CA ILE A 25 24.44 0.38 -4.77
C ILE A 25 24.89 1.04 -3.49
N GLY A 26 25.77 2.04 -3.59
CA GLY A 26 26.26 2.79 -2.42
C GLY A 26 25.13 3.50 -1.64
N ALA A 27 24.13 4.04 -2.35
CA ALA A 27 22.98 4.68 -1.71
C ALA A 27 22.08 3.67 -1.01
N LEU A 28 21.90 2.47 -1.58
CA LEU A 28 21.15 1.38 -0.95
C LEU A 28 21.87 0.84 0.28
N ASP A 29 23.20 0.73 0.25
CA ASP A 29 24.01 0.34 1.41
C ASP A 29 23.92 1.38 2.54
N GLU A 30 24.00 2.67 2.20
CA GLU A 30 23.80 3.78 3.15
C GLU A 30 22.41 3.70 3.80
N LEU A 31 21.37 3.48 2.98
CA LEU A 31 20.00 3.39 3.44
C LEU A 31 19.75 2.17 4.33
N GLU A 32 20.31 1.01 3.96
CA GLU A 32 20.19 -0.23 4.77
C GLU A 32 20.87 -0.05 6.13
N ALA A 33 22.09 0.49 6.14
CA ALA A 33 22.82 0.76 7.37
C ALA A 33 22.08 1.77 8.27
N ALA A 34 21.58 2.86 7.68
CA ALA A 34 20.81 3.87 8.41
C ALA A 34 19.49 3.30 8.99
N HIS A 35 18.76 2.48 8.21
CA HIS A 35 17.55 1.82 8.68
C HIS A 35 17.84 0.86 9.84
N LYS A 36 18.90 0.06 9.75
CA LYS A 36 19.30 -0.86 10.83
C LYS A 36 19.64 -0.10 12.11
N VAL A 37 20.44 0.96 12.01
CA VAL A 37 20.76 1.82 13.17
C VAL A 37 19.48 2.42 13.77
N ALA A 38 18.57 2.91 12.94
CA ALA A 38 17.31 3.51 13.39
C ALA A 38 16.40 2.50 14.13
N GLN A 39 16.38 1.24 13.70
CA GLN A 39 15.62 0.19 14.38
C GLN A 39 16.17 -0.13 15.78
N GLU A 40 17.46 0.02 16.01
CA GLU A 40 18.14 -0.23 17.28
C GLU A 40 18.22 1.05 18.15
N ASP A 41 17.91 2.24 17.61
CA ASP A 41 17.95 3.51 18.35
C ASP A 41 16.64 3.79 19.10
N PRO A 42 16.65 3.76 20.45
CA PRO A 42 15.48 4.11 21.26
C PRO A 42 15.00 5.55 21.02
N GLY A 43 15.92 6.47 20.67
CA GLY A 43 15.59 7.86 20.37
C GLY A 43 14.78 7.99 19.07
N PHE A 44 15.16 7.25 18.01
CA PHE A 44 14.37 7.17 16.77
C PHE A 44 12.98 6.59 17.03
N THR A 45 12.92 5.48 17.75
CA THR A 45 11.65 4.82 18.07
C THR A 45 10.73 5.71 18.90
N ALA A 46 11.26 6.44 19.89
CA ALA A 46 10.48 7.38 20.69
C ALA A 46 9.95 8.56 19.87
N GLU A 47 10.79 9.16 19.01
CA GLU A 47 10.40 10.28 18.14
C GLU A 47 9.33 9.86 17.12
N LEU A 48 9.48 8.69 16.49
CA LEU A 48 8.50 8.15 15.56
C LEU A 48 7.18 7.82 16.28
N SER A 49 7.24 7.23 17.46
CA SER A 49 6.06 6.91 18.27
C SER A 49 5.31 8.18 18.69
N GLU A 50 6.02 9.25 19.06
CA GLU A 50 5.40 10.54 19.37
C GLU A 50 4.72 11.16 18.15
N LEU A 51 5.35 11.11 16.96
CA LEU A 51 4.74 11.55 15.70
C LEU A 51 3.48 10.71 15.38
N HIS A 52 3.53 9.41 15.59
CA HIS A 52 2.35 8.57 15.41
C HIS A 52 1.21 8.97 16.35
N ARG A 53 1.50 9.23 17.61
CA ARG A 53 0.50 9.59 18.61
C ARG A 53 -0.09 10.99 18.39
N THR A 54 0.76 12.00 18.17
CA THR A 54 0.35 13.41 18.19
C THR A 54 0.03 13.98 16.81
N TYR A 55 0.59 13.40 15.75
CA TYR A 55 0.43 13.91 14.40
C TYR A 55 -0.38 12.98 13.51
N THR A 56 -0.13 11.67 13.54
CA THR A 56 -0.94 10.70 12.78
C THR A 56 -2.31 10.46 13.42
N GLY A 57 -2.41 10.49 14.75
CA GLY A 57 -3.63 10.16 15.49
C GLY A 57 -3.74 8.66 15.82
N ARG A 58 -2.59 7.98 15.97
CA ARG A 58 -2.56 6.56 16.34
C ARG A 58 -2.71 6.35 17.87
N PRO A 59 -3.21 5.17 18.30
CA PRO A 59 -3.60 4.01 17.48
C PRO A 59 -4.85 4.28 16.64
N SER A 60 -4.86 3.87 15.37
CA SER A 60 -6.08 3.91 14.57
C SER A 60 -7.09 2.90 15.14
N ILE A 61 -8.37 3.29 15.19
CA ILE A 61 -9.42 2.47 15.81
C ILE A 61 -9.82 1.27 14.94
N ILE A 62 -10.49 0.30 15.56
CA ILE A 62 -11.27 -0.71 14.84
C ILE A 62 -12.75 -0.38 14.95
N THR A 63 -13.54 -0.69 13.90
CA THR A 63 -14.97 -0.39 13.83
C THR A 63 -15.70 -1.61 13.29
N GLU A 64 -16.68 -2.10 14.03
CA GLU A 64 -17.60 -3.16 13.55
C GLU A 64 -18.64 -2.58 12.59
N ILE A 65 -18.93 -3.29 11.49
CA ILE A 65 -19.85 -2.85 10.43
C ILE A 65 -21.02 -3.84 10.24
N PRO A 66 -21.95 -3.90 11.19
CA PRO A 66 -22.97 -4.96 11.25
C PRO A 66 -24.02 -4.89 10.13
N ARG A 67 -24.31 -3.71 9.59
CA ARG A 67 -25.30 -3.58 8.50
C ARG A 67 -24.69 -4.05 7.18
N PHE A 68 -23.42 -3.74 6.92
CA PHE A 68 -22.67 -4.27 5.80
C PHE A 68 -22.51 -5.79 5.91
N ALA A 69 -22.20 -6.30 7.09
CA ALA A 69 -21.99 -7.72 7.37
C ALA A 69 -23.18 -8.62 7.02
N ARG A 70 -24.41 -8.09 7.03
CA ARG A 70 -25.62 -8.83 6.59
C ARG A 70 -25.53 -9.29 5.12
N HIS A 71 -24.75 -8.61 4.31
CA HIS A 71 -24.53 -8.96 2.90
C HIS A 71 -23.36 -9.95 2.71
N ALA A 72 -22.69 -10.34 3.80
CA ALA A 72 -21.54 -11.24 3.83
C ALA A 72 -21.87 -12.53 4.63
N GLY A 73 -23.01 -13.15 4.40
CA GLY A 73 -23.41 -14.38 5.07
C GLY A 73 -23.59 -14.27 6.60
N GLY A 74 -23.65 -13.05 7.14
CA GLY A 74 -23.76 -12.80 8.58
C GLY A 74 -22.45 -12.90 9.35
N ALA A 75 -21.31 -13.09 8.68
CA ALA A 75 -20.00 -13.04 9.31
C ALA A 75 -19.76 -11.69 10.00
N ARG A 76 -19.13 -11.70 11.17
CA ARG A 76 -18.74 -10.48 11.88
C ARG A 76 -17.61 -9.78 11.14
N ILE A 77 -17.81 -8.53 10.67
CA ILE A 77 -16.79 -7.78 9.93
C ILE A 77 -16.37 -6.57 10.75
N ILE A 78 -15.05 -6.43 10.92
CA ILE A 78 -14.39 -5.37 11.68
C ILE A 78 -13.39 -4.68 10.75
N LEU A 79 -13.46 -3.36 10.66
CA LEU A 79 -12.53 -2.53 9.89
C LEU A 79 -11.38 -2.03 10.78
N LYS A 80 -10.14 -2.15 10.34
CA LYS A 80 -9.01 -1.36 10.86
C LYS A 80 -9.00 -0.04 10.10
N ARG A 81 -9.21 1.08 10.80
CA ARG A 81 -9.54 2.40 10.25
C ARG A 81 -8.31 3.24 9.94
N GLU A 82 -7.50 2.82 8.95
CA GLU A 82 -6.37 3.62 8.47
C GLU A 82 -6.80 4.86 7.67
N ASP A 83 -8.04 4.91 7.24
CA ASP A 83 -8.70 6.06 6.60
C ASP A 83 -8.85 7.28 7.52
N LEU A 84 -8.81 7.08 8.84
CA LEU A 84 -8.92 8.14 9.85
C LEU A 84 -7.57 8.76 10.24
N ASN A 85 -6.47 8.19 9.79
CA ASN A 85 -5.16 8.77 10.04
C ASN A 85 -5.03 10.15 9.37
N HIS A 86 -4.15 11.01 9.90
CA HIS A 86 -3.76 12.24 9.22
C HIS A 86 -3.34 11.94 7.78
N THR A 87 -3.73 12.76 6.84
CA THR A 87 -3.68 12.58 5.37
C THR A 87 -4.73 11.62 4.79
N GLY A 88 -5.43 10.83 5.60
CA GLY A 88 -6.57 10.01 5.19
C GLY A 88 -6.21 8.63 4.63
N SER A 89 -5.03 8.10 4.95
CA SER A 89 -4.65 6.72 4.58
C SER A 89 -3.48 6.19 5.41
N HIS A 90 -3.19 4.88 5.25
CA HIS A 90 -2.05 4.20 5.85
C HIS A 90 -0.68 4.78 5.45
N LYS A 91 -0.59 5.52 4.34
CA LYS A 91 0.68 6.01 3.78
C LYS A 91 1.49 6.87 4.74
N ILE A 92 0.82 7.62 5.63
CA ILE A 92 1.47 8.48 6.62
C ILE A 92 2.44 7.70 7.53
N ASN A 93 2.15 6.43 7.83
CA ASN A 93 2.99 5.60 8.71
C ASN A 93 4.41 5.45 8.14
N ASN A 94 4.49 5.07 6.87
CA ASN A 94 5.75 4.87 6.16
C ASN A 94 6.48 6.21 5.93
N VAL A 95 5.77 7.23 5.46
CA VAL A 95 6.44 8.48 5.09
C VAL A 95 7.04 9.21 6.29
N LEU A 96 6.42 9.16 7.47
CA LEU A 96 7.00 9.71 8.70
C LEU A 96 8.29 8.98 9.08
N GLY A 97 8.29 7.64 9.01
CA GLY A 97 9.48 6.85 9.28
C GLY A 97 10.62 7.16 8.31
N GLN A 98 10.33 7.16 7.00
CA GLN A 98 11.34 7.46 5.99
C GLN A 98 11.81 8.92 6.03
N ALA A 99 10.92 9.90 6.26
CA ALA A 99 11.33 11.30 6.34
C ALA A 99 12.19 11.57 7.59
N LEU A 100 11.87 10.93 8.72
CA LEU A 100 12.70 10.99 9.92
C LEU A 100 14.09 10.36 9.66
N LEU A 101 14.12 9.23 8.98
CA LEU A 101 15.35 8.56 8.57
C LEU A 101 16.19 9.46 7.62
N THR A 102 15.54 10.09 6.63
CA THR A 102 16.13 11.06 5.71
C THR A 102 16.87 12.18 6.46
N LYS A 103 16.19 12.73 7.47
CA LYS A 103 16.75 13.78 8.32
C LYS A 103 17.97 13.29 9.14
N ARG A 104 17.90 12.06 9.68
CA ARG A 104 19.03 11.43 10.39
C ARG A 104 20.22 11.13 9.48
N MET A 105 19.99 10.82 8.20
CA MET A 105 21.01 10.66 7.17
C MET A 105 21.61 12.01 6.69
N GLY A 106 21.08 13.15 7.13
CA GLY A 106 21.53 14.48 6.71
C GLY A 106 21.13 14.87 5.28
N LYS A 107 20.24 14.11 4.63
CA LYS A 107 19.71 14.47 3.31
C LYS A 107 18.74 15.65 3.44
N LYS A 108 18.67 16.50 2.43
CA LYS A 108 17.89 17.76 2.45
C LYS A 108 16.63 17.69 1.59
N ARG A 109 16.59 16.74 0.66
CA ARG A 109 15.55 16.61 -0.36
C ARG A 109 14.99 15.20 -0.33
N ILE A 110 13.67 15.10 -0.49
CA ILE A 110 12.99 13.85 -0.79
C ILE A 110 12.35 13.90 -2.16
N ILE A 111 12.35 12.77 -2.84
CA ILE A 111 11.54 12.55 -4.03
C ILE A 111 10.57 11.40 -3.74
N ALA A 112 9.39 11.46 -4.34
CA ALA A 112 8.38 10.42 -4.22
C ALA A 112 7.67 10.21 -5.56
N GLU A 113 7.15 9.02 -5.77
CA GLU A 113 6.20 8.70 -6.84
C GLU A 113 4.79 8.68 -6.29
N THR A 114 3.79 8.87 -7.15
CA THR A 114 2.39 8.65 -6.74
C THR A 114 1.49 8.33 -7.93
N GLY A 115 0.49 7.46 -7.74
CA GLY A 115 -0.62 7.21 -8.67
C GLY A 115 -1.87 7.92 -8.17
N ALA A 116 -2.58 7.36 -7.19
CA ALA A 116 -3.79 7.98 -6.60
C ALA A 116 -3.54 9.31 -5.86
N GLY A 117 -2.28 9.75 -5.74
CA GLY A 117 -1.92 10.98 -5.05
C GLY A 117 -1.78 10.86 -3.53
N GLN A 118 -2.25 9.79 -2.90
CA GLN A 118 -2.22 9.65 -1.43
C GLN A 118 -0.79 9.55 -0.88
N HIS A 119 0.10 8.83 -1.58
CA HIS A 119 1.51 8.78 -1.18
C HIS A 119 2.19 10.14 -1.36
N GLY A 120 1.95 10.82 -2.48
CA GLY A 120 2.48 12.17 -2.74
C GLY A 120 2.03 13.18 -1.69
N VAL A 121 0.74 13.19 -1.33
CA VAL A 121 0.21 14.05 -0.25
C VAL A 121 0.88 13.73 1.08
N ALA A 122 1.03 12.44 1.43
CA ALA A 122 1.69 12.05 2.67
C ALA A 122 3.19 12.44 2.66
N ALA A 123 3.90 12.24 1.54
CA ALA A 123 5.29 12.65 1.37
C ALA A 123 5.48 14.17 1.51
N ALA A 124 4.64 14.95 0.81
CA ALA A 124 4.63 16.41 0.94
C ALA A 124 4.34 16.87 2.38
N THR A 125 3.41 16.19 3.06
CA THR A 125 3.08 16.46 4.47
C THR A 125 4.28 16.24 5.38
N ALA A 126 4.96 15.10 5.26
CA ALA A 126 6.12 14.78 6.09
C ALA A 126 7.31 15.71 5.77
N ALA A 127 7.51 16.06 4.49
CA ALA A 127 8.54 17.01 4.08
C ALA A 127 8.31 18.39 4.70
N ALA A 128 7.08 18.91 4.61
CA ALA A 128 6.70 20.19 5.22
C ALA A 128 6.92 20.18 6.74
N LEU A 129 6.50 19.09 7.42
CA LEU A 129 6.69 18.92 8.86
C LEU A 129 8.16 18.96 9.27
N MET A 130 9.04 18.36 8.46
CA MET A 130 10.46 18.15 8.79
C MET A 130 11.41 19.19 8.16
N GLY A 131 10.87 20.13 7.37
CA GLY A 131 11.66 21.16 6.68
C GLY A 131 12.54 20.59 5.55
N LEU A 132 12.04 19.59 4.81
CA LEU A 132 12.72 18.97 3.68
C LEU A 132 12.13 19.50 2.35
N GLU A 133 12.96 19.63 1.33
CA GLU A 133 12.51 19.84 -0.04
C GLU A 133 11.78 18.57 -0.55
N CYS A 134 10.70 18.76 -1.31
CA CYS A 134 9.90 17.64 -1.80
C CYS A 134 9.56 17.79 -3.28
N VAL A 135 9.90 16.76 -4.08
CA VAL A 135 9.47 16.62 -5.47
C VAL A 135 8.65 15.34 -5.61
N VAL A 136 7.46 15.45 -6.22
CA VAL A 136 6.57 14.32 -6.44
C VAL A 136 6.38 14.09 -7.93
N TYR A 137 6.72 12.90 -8.39
CA TYR A 137 6.48 12.42 -9.75
C TYR A 137 5.12 11.76 -9.83
N MET A 138 4.30 12.15 -10.81
CA MET A 138 2.96 11.62 -11.00
C MET A 138 2.66 11.51 -12.50
N GLY A 139 2.10 10.39 -12.94
CA GLY A 139 1.72 10.23 -14.34
C GLY A 139 0.71 11.28 -14.78
N GLU A 140 0.81 11.72 -16.04
CA GLU A 140 -0.08 12.77 -16.59
C GLU A 140 -1.55 12.35 -16.50
N GLU A 141 -1.86 11.09 -16.74
CA GLU A 141 -3.22 10.55 -16.61
C GLU A 141 -3.68 10.59 -15.16
N ASP A 142 -2.80 10.22 -14.22
CA ASP A 142 -3.09 10.26 -12.80
C ASP A 142 -3.24 11.68 -12.27
N THR A 143 -2.44 12.65 -12.77
CA THR A 143 -2.58 14.08 -12.39
C THR A 143 -3.94 14.63 -12.80
N ARG A 144 -4.48 14.18 -13.93
CA ARG A 144 -5.81 14.58 -14.40
C ARG A 144 -6.90 13.95 -13.51
N ARG A 145 -6.83 12.64 -13.27
CA ARG A 145 -7.82 11.90 -12.46
C ARG A 145 -7.86 12.35 -11.00
N GLN A 146 -6.72 12.79 -10.45
CA GLN A 146 -6.53 13.08 -9.03
C GLN A 146 -6.09 14.55 -8.77
N SER A 147 -6.66 15.49 -9.50
CA SER A 147 -6.30 16.92 -9.45
C SER A 147 -6.40 17.53 -8.05
N LEU A 148 -7.33 17.07 -7.22
CA LEU A 148 -7.47 17.52 -5.83
C LEU A 148 -6.21 17.17 -4.99
N ASN A 149 -5.64 15.98 -5.17
CA ASN A 149 -4.41 15.60 -4.48
C ASN A 149 -3.21 16.38 -5.02
N VAL A 150 -3.16 16.68 -6.32
CA VAL A 150 -2.14 17.58 -6.89
C VAL A 150 -2.18 18.96 -6.21
N ALA A 151 -3.38 19.53 -6.06
CA ALA A 151 -3.54 20.80 -5.36
C ALA A 151 -3.08 20.71 -3.90
N ARG A 152 -3.41 19.63 -3.18
CA ARG A 152 -2.94 19.40 -1.80
C ARG A 152 -1.42 19.35 -1.70
N MET A 153 -0.74 18.61 -2.59
CA MET A 153 0.73 18.53 -2.61
C MET A 153 1.36 19.90 -2.82
N LYS A 154 0.85 20.70 -3.76
CA LYS A 154 1.33 22.07 -4.02
C LYS A 154 1.10 22.99 -2.83
N LEU A 155 -0.05 22.90 -2.15
CA LEU A 155 -0.33 23.68 -0.92
C LEU A 155 0.63 23.33 0.22
N LEU A 156 1.12 22.08 0.26
CA LEU A 156 2.11 21.62 1.23
C LEU A 156 3.55 21.97 0.85
N GLY A 157 3.73 22.68 -0.27
CA GLY A 157 5.05 23.16 -0.72
C GLY A 157 5.82 22.19 -1.60
N ALA A 158 5.24 21.05 -2.01
CA ALA A 158 5.89 20.14 -2.92
C ALA A 158 5.81 20.60 -4.38
N GLU A 159 6.89 20.38 -5.13
CA GLU A 159 6.86 20.43 -6.58
C GLU A 159 6.23 19.13 -7.11
N VAL A 160 5.27 19.24 -8.03
CA VAL A 160 4.64 18.10 -8.68
C VAL A 160 4.99 18.09 -10.16
N ILE A 161 5.74 17.06 -10.58
CA ILE A 161 6.19 16.86 -11.95
C ILE A 161 5.28 15.83 -12.62
N SER A 162 4.58 16.27 -13.68
CA SER A 162 3.74 15.42 -14.52
C SER A 162 4.57 14.62 -15.51
N VAL A 163 4.46 13.29 -15.50
CA VAL A 163 5.20 12.37 -16.36
C VAL A 163 4.34 12.00 -17.56
N SER A 164 4.78 12.41 -18.75
CA SER A 164 4.06 12.21 -20.02
C SER A 164 4.58 11.02 -20.85
N SER A 165 5.59 10.30 -20.38
CA SER A 165 6.15 9.10 -21.02
C SER A 165 5.36 7.84 -20.68
N GLY A 166 5.46 6.81 -21.53
CA GLY A 166 4.86 5.49 -21.32
C GLY A 166 3.34 5.51 -21.21
N SER A 167 2.79 4.73 -20.27
CA SER A 167 1.35 4.68 -19.95
C SER A 167 0.85 5.91 -19.18
N LYS A 168 1.76 6.82 -18.79
CA LYS A 168 1.47 8.04 -18.03
C LYS A 168 0.79 7.79 -16.68
N THR A 169 1.12 6.66 -16.05
CA THR A 169 0.60 6.20 -14.76
C THR A 169 1.72 5.99 -13.73
N LEU A 170 1.40 5.38 -12.59
CA LEU A 170 2.32 5.14 -11.47
C LEU A 170 3.63 4.47 -11.90
N LYS A 171 3.60 3.50 -12.84
CA LYS A 171 4.82 2.82 -13.33
C LYS A 171 5.84 3.81 -13.87
N ASP A 172 5.40 4.75 -14.68
CA ASP A 172 6.28 5.74 -15.32
C ASP A 172 6.73 6.83 -14.33
N ALA A 173 5.88 7.17 -13.37
CA ALA A 173 6.26 8.04 -12.25
C ALA A 173 7.41 7.43 -11.43
N ILE A 174 7.39 6.13 -11.15
CA ILE A 174 8.49 5.40 -10.49
C ILE A 174 9.79 5.48 -11.35
N ASN A 175 9.67 5.28 -12.66
CA ASN A 175 10.82 5.36 -13.56
C ASN A 175 11.50 6.74 -13.51
N GLU A 176 10.71 7.81 -13.53
CA GLU A 176 11.27 9.18 -13.47
C GLU A 176 11.86 9.50 -12.09
N ALA A 177 11.19 9.09 -11.01
CA ALA A 177 11.73 9.23 -9.66
C ALA A 177 13.07 8.49 -9.52
N MET A 178 13.21 7.28 -10.07
CA MET A 178 14.47 6.55 -10.07
C MET A 178 15.57 7.27 -10.87
N ARG A 179 15.25 7.90 -12.01
CA ARG A 179 16.22 8.68 -12.80
C ARG A 179 16.73 9.91 -12.04
N ASP A 180 15.81 10.63 -11.39
CA ASP A 180 16.17 11.75 -10.52
C ASP A 180 17.08 11.26 -9.38
N TRP A 181 16.71 10.16 -8.73
CA TRP A 181 17.50 9.63 -7.62
C TRP A 181 18.93 9.27 -8.01
N VAL A 182 19.11 8.58 -9.14
CA VAL A 182 20.47 8.27 -9.67
C VAL A 182 21.29 9.54 -9.84
N THR A 183 20.66 10.62 -10.29
CA THR A 183 21.35 11.90 -10.56
C THR A 183 21.71 12.65 -9.28
N ASN A 184 20.85 12.59 -8.24
CA ASN A 184 20.92 13.45 -7.06
C ASN A 184 21.10 12.65 -5.76
N VAL A 185 21.65 11.46 -5.82
CA VAL A 185 21.77 10.52 -4.71
C VAL A 185 22.50 11.06 -3.48
N ALA A 186 23.39 12.04 -3.67
CA ALA A 186 24.22 12.58 -2.59
C ALA A 186 23.40 13.32 -1.52
N ASP A 187 22.37 14.06 -1.90
CA ASP A 187 21.56 14.90 -1.00
C ASP A 187 20.08 14.56 -0.99
N THR A 188 19.68 13.60 -1.80
CA THR A 188 18.28 13.22 -2.03
C THR A 188 18.01 11.80 -1.55
N HIS A 189 16.91 11.62 -0.81
CA HIS A 189 16.35 10.31 -0.48
C HIS A 189 15.14 10.02 -1.36
N TYR A 190 15.10 8.84 -1.97
CA TYR A 190 13.90 8.35 -2.63
C TYR A 190 12.94 7.76 -1.57
N LEU A 191 11.89 8.48 -1.26
CA LEU A 191 10.87 8.08 -0.29
C LEU A 191 9.83 7.20 -0.99
N LEU A 192 10.12 5.90 -1.11
CA LEU A 192 9.29 4.94 -1.83
C LEU A 192 7.98 4.64 -1.09
N GLY A 193 6.87 4.70 -1.80
CA GLY A 193 5.51 4.61 -1.22
C GLY A 193 4.93 3.22 -1.07
N THR A 194 5.64 2.18 -1.52
CA THR A 194 5.14 0.80 -1.47
C THR A 194 6.24 -0.19 -1.10
N VAL A 195 5.88 -1.46 -0.83
CA VAL A 195 6.82 -2.55 -0.48
C VAL A 195 7.47 -3.19 -1.70
N ALA A 196 7.56 -2.46 -2.81
CA ALA A 196 8.31 -2.81 -4.02
C ALA A 196 9.70 -2.16 -3.98
N GLY A 197 10.43 -2.22 -5.10
CA GLY A 197 11.75 -1.63 -5.22
C GLY A 197 12.88 -2.52 -4.70
N PRO A 198 14.14 -2.10 -4.88
CA PRO A 198 15.30 -2.87 -4.45
C PRO A 198 15.38 -2.94 -2.93
N HIS A 199 16.02 -4.00 -2.41
CA HIS A 199 16.36 -4.04 -0.99
C HIS A 199 17.23 -2.80 -0.61
N PRO A 200 16.94 -2.08 0.51
CA PRO A 200 16.12 -2.47 1.66
C PRO A 200 14.66 -1.99 1.64
N PHE A 201 14.17 -1.34 0.56
CA PHE A 201 12.84 -0.74 0.54
C PHE A 201 11.71 -1.68 0.96
N PRO A 202 11.60 -2.95 0.47
CA PRO A 202 10.50 -3.81 0.87
C PRO A 202 10.42 -4.04 2.37
N THR A 203 11.56 -4.28 3.03
CA THR A 203 11.64 -4.49 4.48
C THR A 203 11.41 -3.20 5.26
N MET A 204 12.03 -2.11 4.83
CA MET A 204 11.91 -0.81 5.50
C MET A 204 10.47 -0.29 5.48
N VAL A 205 9.81 -0.32 4.33
CA VAL A 205 8.41 0.11 4.18
C VAL A 205 7.48 -0.77 4.98
N ARG A 206 7.68 -2.12 4.97
CA ARG A 206 6.96 -3.05 5.85
C ARG A 206 7.13 -2.66 7.32
N ASP A 207 8.36 -2.44 7.76
CA ASP A 207 8.66 -2.16 9.18
C ASP A 207 8.00 -0.89 9.68
N PHE A 208 7.86 0.14 8.85
CA PHE A 208 7.11 1.34 9.19
C PHE A 208 5.58 1.14 9.13
N HIS A 209 5.10 0.18 8.33
CA HIS A 209 3.66 -0.13 8.26
C HIS A 209 3.20 -1.20 9.26
N LYS A 210 4.09 -2.04 9.80
CA LYS A 210 3.71 -3.17 10.68
C LYS A 210 2.94 -2.77 11.94
N ILE A 211 3.03 -1.50 12.33
CA ILE A 211 2.23 -0.92 13.43
C ILE A 211 0.72 -1.15 13.23
N ILE A 212 0.24 -1.18 11.97
CA ILE A 212 -1.16 -1.46 11.64
C ILE A 212 -1.59 -2.80 12.21
N GLY A 213 -0.80 -3.85 11.93
CA GLY A 213 -1.09 -5.21 12.37
C GLY A 213 -0.89 -5.41 13.87
N VAL A 214 0.15 -4.78 14.45
CA VAL A 214 0.42 -4.85 15.90
C VAL A 214 -0.78 -4.30 16.68
N GLU A 215 -1.23 -3.09 16.36
CA GLU A 215 -2.40 -2.49 16.99
C GLU A 215 -3.68 -3.30 16.73
N ALA A 216 -3.90 -3.73 15.49
CA ALA A 216 -5.08 -4.48 15.11
C ALA A 216 -5.19 -5.81 15.89
N ARG A 217 -4.06 -6.50 16.10
CA ARG A 217 -4.00 -7.75 16.87
C ARG A 217 -4.41 -7.53 18.32
N GLU A 218 -3.86 -6.52 18.99
CA GLU A 218 -4.21 -6.17 20.36
C GLU A 218 -5.68 -5.75 20.49
N GLN A 219 -6.16 -4.93 19.57
CA GLN A 219 -7.53 -4.45 19.54
C GLN A 219 -8.53 -5.60 19.29
N MET A 220 -8.20 -6.55 18.41
CA MET A 220 -9.04 -7.74 18.18
C MET A 220 -9.16 -8.61 19.43
N LEU A 221 -8.03 -8.89 20.09
CA LEU A 221 -8.03 -9.64 21.35
C LEU A 221 -8.83 -8.94 22.45
N ALA A 222 -8.69 -7.61 22.56
CA ALA A 222 -9.44 -6.82 23.53
C ALA A 222 -10.97 -6.81 23.24
N LEU A 223 -11.35 -6.73 21.94
CA LEU A 223 -12.76 -6.64 21.55
C LEU A 223 -13.48 -7.98 21.54
N THR A 224 -12.81 -9.05 21.11
CA THR A 224 -13.45 -10.35 20.81
C THR A 224 -12.95 -11.50 21.68
N GLY A 225 -11.87 -11.33 22.40
CA GLY A 225 -11.17 -12.37 23.18
C GLY A 225 -10.39 -13.37 22.30
N LYS A 226 -10.41 -13.24 20.97
CA LYS A 226 -9.74 -14.14 20.02
C LYS A 226 -9.17 -13.39 18.82
N LEU A 227 -8.29 -14.05 18.07
CA LEU A 227 -7.83 -13.56 16.76
C LEU A 227 -8.94 -13.71 15.72
N PRO A 228 -8.92 -12.93 14.62
CA PRO A 228 -9.88 -13.10 13.54
C PRO A 228 -9.66 -14.41 12.78
N ASP A 229 -10.69 -14.92 12.14
CA ASP A 229 -10.60 -16.11 11.29
C ASP A 229 -9.88 -15.77 9.96
N ALA A 230 -10.02 -14.52 9.50
CA ALA A 230 -9.27 -14.01 8.35
C ALA A 230 -8.93 -12.52 8.50
N VAL A 231 -7.76 -12.13 7.95
CA VAL A 231 -7.31 -10.74 7.77
C VAL A 231 -7.26 -10.43 6.30
N LEU A 232 -7.94 -9.36 5.90
CA LEU A 232 -8.23 -9.01 4.52
C LEU A 232 -7.66 -7.62 4.18
N ALA A 233 -7.05 -7.48 3.01
CA ALA A 233 -6.55 -6.19 2.53
C ALA A 233 -6.52 -6.13 1.00
N CYS A 234 -6.60 -4.93 0.41
CA CYS A 234 -6.38 -4.75 -1.03
C CYS A 234 -4.89 -4.79 -1.37
N ILE A 235 -4.57 -5.23 -2.59
CA ILE A 235 -3.20 -5.38 -3.08
C ILE A 235 -3.04 -4.62 -4.40
N GLY A 236 -2.18 -3.58 -4.38
CA GLY A 236 -1.44 -3.10 -5.53
C GLY A 236 0.02 -3.47 -5.31
N GLY A 237 0.90 -2.52 -4.99
CA GLY A 237 2.24 -2.85 -4.49
C GLY A 237 2.25 -3.59 -3.15
N GLY A 238 1.18 -3.47 -2.34
CA GLY A 238 0.92 -4.32 -1.18
C GLY A 238 1.33 -3.74 0.17
N SER A 239 1.66 -2.45 0.29
CA SER A 239 2.16 -1.87 1.55
C SER A 239 1.14 -1.92 2.70
N ASN A 240 -0.14 -1.62 2.43
CA ASN A 240 -1.18 -1.71 3.46
C ASN A 240 -1.40 -3.16 3.92
N ALA A 241 -1.36 -4.08 2.98
CA ALA A 241 -1.59 -5.50 3.25
C ALA A 241 -0.48 -6.10 4.08
N ILE A 242 0.80 -5.92 3.71
CA ILE A 242 1.90 -6.45 4.52
C ILE A 242 1.94 -5.78 5.88
N GLY A 243 1.55 -4.50 5.98
CA GLY A 243 1.46 -3.77 7.24
C GLY A 243 0.52 -4.43 8.25
N ILE A 244 -0.65 -4.89 7.79
CA ILE A 244 -1.58 -5.60 8.66
C ILE A 244 -1.26 -7.10 8.76
N PHE A 245 -0.81 -7.77 7.69
CA PHE A 245 -0.54 -9.20 7.67
C PHE A 245 0.62 -9.60 8.57
N HIS A 246 1.66 -8.77 8.62
CA HIS A 246 2.93 -9.11 9.30
C HIS A 246 2.74 -9.62 10.73
N ALA A 247 1.85 -8.99 11.51
CA ALA A 247 1.59 -9.39 12.89
C ALA A 247 0.84 -10.73 13.03
N PHE A 248 0.24 -11.22 11.92
CA PHE A 248 -0.54 -12.45 11.90
C PHE A 248 0.14 -13.58 11.11
N ILE A 249 1.31 -13.33 10.50
CA ILE A 249 2.06 -14.37 9.77
C ILE A 249 2.32 -15.61 10.64
N PRO A 250 2.71 -15.49 11.93
CA PRO A 250 2.97 -16.66 12.78
C PRO A 250 1.72 -17.47 13.13
N ASP A 251 0.53 -16.89 13.00
CA ASP A 251 -0.74 -17.50 13.41
C ASP A 251 -1.34 -18.33 12.28
N ALA A 252 -0.96 -19.60 12.15
CA ALA A 252 -1.42 -20.49 11.08
C ALA A 252 -2.95 -20.66 11.02
N GLY A 253 -3.66 -20.41 12.12
CA GLY A 253 -5.13 -20.44 12.19
C GLY A 253 -5.82 -19.20 11.64
N VAL A 254 -5.07 -18.13 11.33
CA VAL A 254 -5.58 -16.88 10.74
C VAL A 254 -5.29 -16.89 9.24
N ARG A 255 -6.32 -16.88 8.41
CA ARG A 255 -6.14 -16.74 6.95
C ARG A 255 -5.71 -15.31 6.62
N LEU A 256 -4.73 -15.16 5.71
CA LEU A 256 -4.30 -13.88 5.16
C LEU A 256 -4.72 -13.83 3.70
N ILE A 257 -5.58 -12.88 3.34
CA ILE A 257 -6.14 -12.83 1.99
C ILE A 257 -5.99 -11.43 1.40
N GLY A 258 -5.22 -11.35 0.31
CA GLY A 258 -5.02 -10.14 -0.48
C GLY A 258 -5.99 -10.09 -1.67
N PHE A 259 -6.58 -8.93 -1.91
CA PHE A 259 -7.48 -8.72 -3.05
C PHE A 259 -6.86 -7.77 -4.05
N GLU A 260 -6.55 -8.31 -5.23
CA GLU A 260 -5.97 -7.59 -6.36
C GLU A 260 -7.05 -6.97 -7.24
N ALA A 261 -6.70 -5.92 -7.99
CA ALA A 261 -7.61 -5.32 -8.95
C ALA A 261 -7.76 -6.21 -10.18
N GLY A 262 -8.89 -6.87 -10.27
CA GLY A 262 -9.28 -7.70 -11.43
C GLY A 262 -9.74 -6.89 -12.64
N GLY A 263 -9.86 -5.57 -12.53
CA GLY A 263 -10.25 -4.68 -13.62
C GLY A 263 -11.57 -5.08 -14.28
N GLU A 264 -11.54 -5.16 -15.61
CA GLU A 264 -12.67 -5.64 -16.42
C GLU A 264 -12.76 -7.17 -16.49
N GLY A 265 -11.89 -7.90 -15.77
CA GLY A 265 -11.73 -9.36 -15.77
C GLY A 265 -10.33 -9.77 -16.24
N ILE A 266 -9.74 -10.76 -15.57
CA ILE A 266 -8.37 -11.24 -15.92
C ILE A 266 -8.31 -11.71 -17.36
N GLU A 267 -9.35 -12.38 -17.84
CA GLU A 267 -9.48 -12.92 -19.20
C GLU A 267 -9.49 -11.85 -20.28
N THR A 268 -9.80 -10.60 -19.93
CA THR A 268 -9.79 -9.48 -20.89
C THR A 268 -8.38 -8.93 -21.13
N GLY A 269 -7.42 -9.24 -20.22
CA GLY A 269 -6.10 -8.63 -20.19
C GLY A 269 -6.10 -7.21 -19.60
N ARG A 270 -7.27 -6.64 -19.22
CA ARG A 270 -7.43 -5.31 -18.64
C ARG A 270 -7.61 -5.41 -17.13
N HIS A 271 -6.52 -5.66 -16.42
CA HIS A 271 -6.48 -5.85 -14.97
C HIS A 271 -5.11 -5.45 -14.39
N ALA A 272 -5.02 -5.36 -13.05
CA ALA A 272 -3.77 -5.17 -12.32
C ALA A 272 -3.53 -6.29 -11.28
N ALA A 273 -4.12 -7.47 -11.50
CA ALA A 273 -3.95 -8.65 -10.65
C ALA A 273 -2.62 -9.34 -10.96
N THR A 274 -1.58 -8.98 -10.24
CA THR A 274 -0.19 -9.33 -10.55
C THR A 274 0.17 -10.75 -10.11
N ILE A 275 -0.28 -11.21 -8.93
CA ILE A 275 -0.02 -12.57 -8.45
C ILE A 275 -0.92 -13.57 -9.17
N THR A 276 -2.20 -13.25 -9.35
CA THR A 276 -3.16 -14.15 -9.98
C THR A 276 -3.03 -14.22 -11.51
N GLY A 277 -2.60 -13.15 -12.17
CA GLY A 277 -2.53 -13.05 -13.62
C GLY A 277 -1.13 -12.83 -14.20
N GLY A 278 -0.10 -12.68 -13.37
CA GLY A 278 1.26 -12.42 -13.81
C GLY A 278 2.21 -13.62 -13.63
N SER A 279 3.50 -13.35 -13.71
CA SER A 279 4.56 -14.35 -13.57
C SER A 279 5.80 -13.76 -12.89
N PRO A 280 6.71 -14.59 -12.33
CA PRO A 280 7.95 -14.10 -11.75
C PRO A 280 8.82 -13.35 -12.75
N GLY A 281 9.21 -12.12 -12.40
CA GLY A 281 10.03 -11.23 -13.22
C GLY A 281 10.74 -10.17 -12.39
N VAL A 282 11.38 -9.21 -13.05
CA VAL A 282 12.08 -8.10 -12.41
C VAL A 282 11.45 -6.79 -12.84
N LEU A 283 11.03 -5.97 -11.88
CA LEU A 283 10.49 -4.63 -12.11
C LEU A 283 10.97 -3.68 -11.01
N HIS A 284 11.33 -2.46 -11.39
CA HIS A 284 11.75 -1.39 -10.45
C HIS A 284 12.80 -1.83 -9.43
N GLY A 285 13.77 -2.65 -9.89
CA GLY A 285 14.92 -3.05 -9.07
C GLY A 285 14.70 -4.23 -8.12
N THR A 286 13.58 -4.94 -8.22
CA THR A 286 13.29 -6.13 -7.40
C THR A 286 12.75 -7.27 -8.23
N ARG A 287 13.04 -8.51 -7.84
CA ARG A 287 12.38 -9.70 -8.39
C ARG A 287 11.10 -9.97 -7.62
N SER A 288 9.98 -10.09 -8.34
CA SER A 288 8.66 -10.38 -7.77
C SER A 288 7.75 -10.98 -8.83
N TYR A 289 6.43 -11.02 -8.61
CA TYR A 289 5.45 -11.23 -9.68
C TYR A 289 5.23 -9.93 -10.45
N VAL A 290 5.13 -10.02 -11.77
CA VAL A 290 4.98 -8.90 -12.71
C VAL A 290 3.96 -9.25 -13.77
N LEU A 291 3.13 -8.31 -14.19
CA LEU A 291 2.36 -8.40 -15.42
C LEU A 291 3.31 -8.20 -16.59
N GLN A 292 3.66 -9.29 -17.27
CA GLN A 292 4.60 -9.29 -18.38
C GLN A 292 4.22 -10.31 -19.44
N ASP A 293 4.66 -10.07 -20.67
CA ASP A 293 4.51 -11.00 -21.79
C ASP A 293 5.58 -12.13 -21.74
N GLU A 294 5.54 -13.02 -22.73
CA GLU A 294 6.48 -14.12 -22.87
C GLU A 294 7.95 -13.68 -23.06
N ASN A 295 8.18 -12.44 -23.49
CA ASN A 295 9.50 -11.84 -23.67
C ASN A 295 9.97 -11.05 -22.42
N GLY A 296 9.18 -11.04 -21.35
CA GLY A 296 9.48 -10.29 -20.13
C GLY A 296 9.19 -8.80 -20.23
N GLN A 297 8.46 -8.33 -21.25
CA GLN A 297 8.04 -6.95 -21.38
C GLN A 297 6.81 -6.71 -20.51
N THR A 298 6.84 -5.64 -19.72
CA THR A 298 5.72 -5.26 -18.85
C THR A 298 4.47 -4.98 -19.67
N ILE A 299 3.39 -5.65 -19.35
CA ILE A 299 2.05 -5.38 -19.89
C ILE A 299 1.44 -4.19 -19.13
N GLU A 300 0.69 -3.35 -19.83
CA GLU A 300 -0.04 -2.23 -19.22
C GLU A 300 -1.10 -2.78 -18.25
N SER A 301 -1.07 -2.28 -17.01
CA SER A 301 -2.09 -2.61 -16.02
C SER A 301 -3.32 -1.73 -16.18
N HIS A 302 -4.46 -2.19 -15.64
CA HIS A 302 -5.70 -1.43 -15.61
C HIS A 302 -6.45 -1.67 -14.32
N SER A 303 -6.93 -0.58 -13.70
CA SER A 303 -7.82 -0.59 -12.54
C SER A 303 -8.62 0.70 -12.49
N ILE A 304 -9.88 0.62 -12.08
CA ILE A 304 -10.68 1.80 -11.72
C ILE A 304 -10.06 2.56 -10.54
N SER A 305 -9.29 1.86 -9.73
CA SER A 305 -8.54 2.43 -8.61
C SER A 305 -7.12 2.77 -9.02
N ALA A 306 -6.79 4.06 -9.12
CA ALA A 306 -5.45 4.52 -9.48
C ALA A 306 -4.34 4.01 -8.53
N GLY A 307 -4.66 3.74 -7.27
CA GLY A 307 -3.68 3.22 -6.29
C GLY A 307 -3.40 1.72 -6.41
N LEU A 308 -4.20 0.97 -7.18
CA LEU A 308 -3.97 -0.44 -7.50
C LEU A 308 -3.50 -0.64 -8.94
N ASP A 309 -3.45 0.41 -9.74
CA ASP A 309 -3.01 0.37 -11.15
C ASP A 309 -1.48 0.30 -11.22
N TYR A 310 -0.94 -0.88 -10.96
CA TYR A 310 0.49 -1.16 -10.92
C TYR A 310 0.76 -2.61 -11.36
N PRO A 311 1.68 -2.84 -12.31
CA PRO A 311 1.93 -4.16 -12.87
C PRO A 311 2.92 -5.00 -12.06
N GLY A 312 3.09 -4.74 -10.78
CA GLY A 312 4.01 -5.43 -9.89
C GLY A 312 3.48 -5.53 -8.47
N VAL A 313 4.13 -6.34 -7.64
CA VAL A 313 3.80 -6.54 -6.23
C VAL A 313 5.06 -6.64 -5.38
N GLY A 314 4.95 -6.39 -4.08
CA GLY A 314 6.07 -6.54 -3.15
C GLY A 314 6.59 -7.98 -3.07
N PRO A 315 7.93 -8.17 -3.01
CA PRO A 315 8.54 -9.51 -3.03
C PRO A 315 8.16 -10.38 -1.83
N GLU A 316 7.86 -9.78 -0.67
CA GLU A 316 7.38 -10.55 0.49
C GLU A 316 5.98 -11.14 0.24
N HIS A 317 5.09 -10.45 -0.49
CA HIS A 317 3.80 -11.00 -0.92
C HIS A 317 3.98 -12.18 -1.88
N ALA A 318 4.88 -12.05 -2.85
CA ALA A 318 5.24 -13.14 -3.76
C ALA A 318 5.73 -14.38 -3.00
N TYR A 319 6.55 -14.17 -1.99
CA TYR A 319 7.06 -15.25 -1.14
C TYR A 319 5.97 -15.87 -0.27
N LEU A 320 5.11 -15.06 0.36
CA LEU A 320 3.97 -15.56 1.14
C LEU A 320 2.99 -16.38 0.30
N HIS A 321 2.81 -16.00 -0.97
CA HIS A 321 2.04 -16.76 -1.95
C HIS A 321 2.66 -18.13 -2.22
N GLU A 322 3.95 -18.19 -2.54
CA GLU A 322 4.65 -19.47 -2.81
C GLU A 322 4.67 -20.40 -1.60
N LEU A 323 4.77 -19.84 -0.41
CA LEU A 323 4.68 -20.62 0.82
C LEU A 323 3.26 -21.13 1.13
N GLY A 324 2.24 -20.68 0.39
CA GLY A 324 0.84 -20.93 0.71
C GLY A 324 0.41 -20.29 2.04
N ARG A 325 1.15 -19.27 2.54
CA ARG A 325 0.80 -18.58 3.79
C ARG A 325 -0.24 -17.50 3.59
N ALA A 326 -0.26 -16.87 2.44
CA ALA A 326 -1.27 -15.89 2.06
C ALA A 326 -1.93 -16.30 0.74
N GLU A 327 -3.23 -16.06 0.66
CA GLU A 327 -4.05 -16.23 -0.53
C GLU A 327 -4.17 -14.89 -1.26
N TYR A 328 -4.27 -14.93 -2.60
CA TYR A 328 -4.52 -13.75 -3.41
C TYR A 328 -5.66 -14.04 -4.38
N ARG A 329 -6.60 -13.10 -4.47
CA ARG A 329 -7.80 -13.25 -5.32
C ARG A 329 -8.06 -11.93 -6.04
N ALA A 330 -8.50 -12.01 -7.29
CA ALA A 330 -8.89 -10.84 -8.06
C ALA A 330 -10.34 -10.43 -7.76
N ILE A 331 -10.57 -9.12 -7.70
CA ILE A 331 -11.89 -8.49 -7.60
C ILE A 331 -12.04 -7.53 -8.78
N ASN A 332 -13.07 -7.69 -9.59
CA ASN A 332 -13.34 -6.80 -10.71
C ASN A 332 -13.89 -5.45 -10.25
N ASP A 333 -13.86 -4.48 -11.17
CA ASP A 333 -14.25 -3.10 -10.90
C ASP A 333 -15.69 -2.99 -10.42
N ASP A 334 -16.63 -3.73 -11.04
CA ASP A 334 -18.05 -3.71 -10.66
C ASP A 334 -18.27 -4.21 -9.22
N ALA A 335 -17.63 -5.30 -8.83
CA ALA A 335 -17.74 -5.83 -7.47
C ALA A 335 -17.15 -4.84 -6.45
N ALA A 336 -16.02 -4.21 -6.77
CA ALA A 336 -15.40 -3.19 -5.93
C ALA A 336 -16.32 -1.98 -5.76
N MET A 337 -16.88 -1.44 -6.86
CA MET A 337 -17.77 -0.29 -6.82
C MET A 337 -19.10 -0.59 -6.11
N ASN A 338 -19.65 -1.78 -6.28
CA ASN A 338 -20.84 -2.22 -5.53
C ASN A 338 -20.56 -2.28 -4.01
N ALA A 339 -19.42 -2.80 -3.59
CA ALA A 339 -19.01 -2.82 -2.18
C ALA A 339 -18.75 -1.41 -1.63
N PHE A 340 -18.16 -0.52 -2.44
CA PHE A 340 -18.01 0.90 -2.15
C PHE A 340 -19.37 1.54 -1.80
N ALA A 341 -20.34 1.44 -2.73
CA ALA A 341 -21.67 2.00 -2.54
C ALA A 341 -22.40 1.38 -1.35
N LEU A 342 -22.23 0.07 -1.14
CA LEU A 342 -22.82 -0.64 -0.01
C LEU A 342 -22.32 -0.11 1.32
N LEU A 343 -20.98 0.07 1.49
CA LEU A 343 -20.44 0.61 2.75
C LEU A 343 -20.93 2.04 3.00
N CYS A 344 -20.95 2.88 1.95
CA CYS A 344 -21.50 4.23 2.07
C CYS A 344 -22.95 4.23 2.59
N LYS A 345 -23.81 3.41 2.00
CA LYS A 345 -25.25 3.36 2.31
C LYS A 345 -25.57 2.69 3.65
N THR A 346 -24.76 1.71 4.05
CA THR A 346 -25.03 0.93 5.26
C THR A 346 -24.36 1.51 6.49
N GLU A 347 -23.13 2.01 6.38
CA GLU A 347 -22.35 2.41 7.54
C GLU A 347 -21.96 3.90 7.55
N GLY A 348 -22.28 4.66 6.48
CA GLY A 348 -21.94 6.08 6.38
C GLY A 348 -20.44 6.31 6.25
N ILE A 349 -19.69 5.33 5.73
CA ILE A 349 -18.25 5.41 5.52
C ILE A 349 -17.98 5.41 4.01
N ILE A 350 -17.28 6.43 3.50
CA ILE A 350 -16.85 6.52 2.11
C ILE A 350 -15.41 5.97 2.03
N PRO A 351 -15.21 4.73 1.59
CA PRO A 351 -13.87 4.14 1.50
C PRO A 351 -13.11 4.65 0.28
N ALA A 352 -11.80 4.57 0.26
CA ALA A 352 -11.05 4.63 -0.99
C ALA A 352 -11.45 3.45 -1.91
N ILE A 353 -11.46 3.65 -3.24
CA ILE A 353 -11.79 2.57 -4.19
C ILE A 353 -10.80 1.40 -4.05
N GLU A 354 -9.55 1.67 -3.69
CA GLU A 354 -8.59 0.65 -3.33
C GLU A 354 -9.16 -0.30 -2.26
N SER A 355 -9.65 0.26 -1.16
CA SER A 355 -10.18 -0.50 -0.03
C SER A 355 -11.49 -1.22 -0.37
N ALA A 356 -12.24 -0.72 -1.35
CA ALA A 356 -13.48 -1.35 -1.82
C ALA A 356 -13.24 -2.75 -2.39
N HIS A 357 -12.06 -3.03 -2.97
CA HIS A 357 -11.68 -4.38 -3.40
C HIS A 357 -11.62 -5.35 -2.21
N ALA A 358 -11.03 -4.93 -1.08
CA ALA A 358 -11.02 -5.74 0.13
C ALA A 358 -12.40 -5.92 0.76
N LEU A 359 -13.28 -4.91 0.63
CA LEU A 359 -14.67 -4.99 1.10
C LEU A 359 -15.50 -5.97 0.25
N ALA A 360 -15.35 -5.95 -1.07
CA ALA A 360 -15.96 -6.93 -1.96
C ALA A 360 -15.45 -8.35 -1.63
N GLY A 361 -14.15 -8.47 -1.41
CA GLY A 361 -13.55 -9.71 -0.91
C GLY A 361 -14.12 -10.16 0.43
N ALA A 362 -14.39 -9.23 1.35
CA ALA A 362 -15.00 -9.56 2.64
C ALA A 362 -16.42 -10.13 2.52
N ILE A 363 -17.19 -9.66 1.54
CA ILE A 363 -18.50 -10.26 1.22
C ILE A 363 -18.32 -11.72 0.79
N ASN A 364 -17.37 -11.98 -0.12
CA ASN A 364 -17.11 -13.32 -0.64
C ASN A 364 -16.64 -14.28 0.48
N ILE A 365 -15.66 -13.85 1.28
CA ILE A 365 -15.11 -14.67 2.38
C ILE A 365 -16.13 -14.85 3.50
N GLY A 366 -16.95 -13.83 3.81
CA GLY A 366 -18.02 -13.96 4.79
C GLY A 366 -19.06 -15.00 4.39
N ASN A 367 -19.47 -15.01 3.12
CA ASN A 367 -20.36 -16.04 2.56
C ASN A 367 -19.72 -17.44 2.57
N GLU A 368 -18.39 -17.52 2.32
CA GLU A 368 -17.62 -18.78 2.35
C GLU A 368 -17.54 -19.36 3.78
N LEU A 369 -17.28 -18.53 4.78
CA LEU A 369 -17.04 -18.95 6.17
C LEU A 369 -18.29 -18.96 7.05
N GLY A 370 -19.32 -18.20 6.67
CA GLY A 370 -20.61 -18.15 7.36
C GLY A 370 -20.62 -17.28 8.64
N ALA A 371 -21.78 -17.27 9.31
CA ALA A 371 -22.13 -16.34 10.39
C ALA A 371 -21.25 -16.42 11.66
N ASN A 372 -20.53 -17.51 11.86
CA ASN A 372 -19.64 -17.67 13.04
C ASN A 372 -18.26 -17.10 12.84
N ALA A 373 -17.90 -16.71 11.62
CA ALA A 373 -16.59 -16.17 11.29
C ALA A 373 -16.46 -14.70 11.70
N THR A 374 -15.24 -14.31 12.05
CA THR A 374 -14.86 -12.93 12.32
C THR A 374 -13.77 -12.51 11.33
N LEU A 375 -14.05 -11.49 10.53
CA LEU A 375 -13.15 -10.95 9.51
C LEU A 375 -12.61 -9.59 9.96
N LEU A 376 -11.31 -9.39 9.81
CA LEU A 376 -10.64 -8.11 10.01
C LEU A 376 -10.23 -7.56 8.64
N VAL A 377 -10.75 -6.41 8.25
CA VAL A 377 -10.47 -5.76 6.96
C VAL A 377 -9.67 -4.48 7.19
N ASN A 378 -8.55 -4.32 6.49
CA ASN A 378 -7.80 -3.08 6.51
C ASN A 378 -8.47 -2.03 5.60
N LEU A 379 -9.15 -1.06 6.19
CA LEU A 379 -9.67 0.10 5.46
C LEU A 379 -8.53 1.10 5.26
N SER A 380 -7.78 0.90 4.19
CA SER A 380 -6.46 1.50 3.96
C SER A 380 -6.46 3.00 3.70
N GLY A 381 -7.61 3.54 3.24
CA GLY A 381 -7.75 4.97 2.96
C GLY A 381 -9.21 5.41 2.79
N ARG A 382 -9.44 6.73 2.89
CA ARG A 382 -10.75 7.35 2.69
C ARG A 382 -10.99 7.74 1.23
N GLY A 383 -12.27 7.80 0.85
CA GLY A 383 -12.69 7.98 -0.52
C GLY A 383 -12.94 9.42 -0.98
N ASP A 384 -12.60 10.44 -0.18
CA ASP A 384 -12.80 11.84 -0.61
C ASP A 384 -12.12 12.17 -1.94
N LYS A 385 -11.00 11.54 -2.22
CA LYS A 385 -10.27 11.68 -3.50
C LYS A 385 -10.98 11.02 -4.68
N ASP A 386 -11.86 10.06 -4.40
CA ASP A 386 -12.51 9.19 -5.39
C ASP A 386 -13.97 9.60 -5.68
N VAL A 387 -14.47 10.66 -5.02
CA VAL A 387 -15.87 11.10 -5.15
C VAL A 387 -16.24 11.40 -6.59
N GLN A 388 -15.33 12.03 -7.38
CA GLN A 388 -15.60 12.28 -8.80
C GLN A 388 -15.73 10.97 -9.59
N THR A 389 -14.76 10.04 -9.42
CA THR A 389 -14.80 8.73 -10.10
C THR A 389 -16.07 7.94 -9.72
N ALA A 390 -16.45 7.97 -8.44
CA ALA A 390 -17.67 7.31 -7.98
C ALA A 390 -18.95 7.98 -8.53
N ALA A 391 -18.97 9.31 -8.60
CA ALA A 391 -20.09 10.05 -9.18
C ALA A 391 -20.28 9.73 -10.66
N ASP A 392 -19.17 9.72 -11.41
CA ASP A 392 -19.18 9.36 -12.84
C ASP A 392 -19.65 7.90 -13.04
N TYR A 393 -19.19 6.96 -12.19
CA TYR A 393 -19.55 5.55 -12.27
C TYR A 393 -21.05 5.30 -11.95
N PHE A 394 -21.61 6.04 -11.00
CA PHE A 394 -23.01 5.86 -10.54
C PHE A 394 -23.99 6.88 -11.16
N ASP A 395 -23.58 7.63 -12.15
CA ASP A 395 -24.38 8.70 -12.78
C ASP A 395 -24.97 9.70 -11.75
N ILE A 396 -24.16 10.07 -10.74
CA ILE A 396 -24.55 11.08 -9.73
C ILE A 396 -24.12 12.45 -10.23
N PRO A 397 -25.05 13.39 -10.45
CA PRO A 397 -24.68 14.75 -10.88
C PRO A 397 -23.90 15.48 -9.76
N LEU A 398 -22.79 16.12 -10.12
CA LEU A 398 -21.96 16.96 -9.25
C LEU A 398 -22.16 18.43 -9.57
#